data_c1066559ee4f8843df18c562a060bf9e
#
_entry.id   c1066559ee4f8843df18c562a060bf9e
#
_cell.length_a   1.000
_cell.length_b   1.000
_cell.length_c   1.000
_cell.angle_alpha   90.00
_cell.angle_beta   90.00
_cell.angle_gamma   90.00
#
_symmetry.space_group_name_H-M   'P 1'
#
loop_
_entity.id
_entity.type
_entity.pdbx_description
1 polymer ?
#
loop_
_entity_poly.entity_id
_entity_poly.type
_entity_poly.pdbx_seq_one_letter_code
_entity_poly.pdbx_strand_id
1 'polypeptide(L)' 'MSKQDYPLSKNLKKLREKKGLSQDRLAKLADIANNTIIKIEQGENINPRLDTLKKIAKALEVKVDDLINDS' A
#
# COMPACT_ATOMS: atom_id res chain seq x y z
N MET A 1 12.42 16.10 1.51
CA MET A 1 11.66 14.97 0.93
C MET A 1 10.18 15.19 1.12
N SER A 2 9.39 14.99 0.09
CA SER A 2 7.95 15.08 0.24
C SER A 2 7.40 13.82 0.89
N LYS A 3 6.17 13.90 1.42
CA LYS A 3 5.52 12.75 2.03
C LYS A 3 5.32 11.60 1.05
N GLN A 4 5.26 11.91 -0.24
CA GLN A 4 5.02 10.92 -1.29
C GLN A 4 6.27 10.13 -1.68
N ASP A 5 7.44 10.50 -1.12
CA ASP A 5 8.71 9.86 -1.46
C ASP A 5 9.07 8.69 -0.54
N TYR A 6 8.24 8.38 0.44
CA TYR A 6 8.48 7.22 1.30
C TYR A 6 8.34 5.93 0.48
N PRO A 7 9.26 4.96 0.64
CA PRO A 7 9.20 3.72 -0.14
C PRO A 7 7.85 3.02 -0.09
N LEU A 8 7.25 2.92 1.09
CA LEU A 8 5.95 2.27 1.22
C LEU A 8 4.89 2.97 0.37
N SER A 9 4.82 4.30 0.43
CA SER A 9 3.81 5.07 -0.31
C SER A 9 3.96 4.87 -1.81
N LYS A 10 5.19 4.98 -2.30
CA LYS A 10 5.50 4.82 -3.73
C LYS A 10 5.25 3.40 -4.19
N ASN A 11 5.72 2.43 -3.42
CA ASN A 11 5.61 1.02 -3.79
C ASN A 11 4.16 0.57 -3.83
N LEU A 12 3.38 0.97 -2.84
CA LEU A 12 1.97 0.60 -2.79
C LEU A 12 1.23 1.13 -4.01
N LYS A 13 1.40 2.40 -4.31
CA LYS A 13 0.74 3.02 -5.46
C LYS A 13 1.16 2.34 -6.75
N LYS A 14 2.46 2.11 -6.93
CA LYS A 14 3.01 1.50 -8.13
C LYS A 14 2.47 0.08 -8.32
N LEU A 15 2.49 -0.72 -7.27
CA LEU A 15 2.02 -2.10 -7.36
C LEU A 15 0.52 -2.16 -7.60
N ARG A 16 -0.23 -1.27 -6.96
CA ARG A 16 -1.67 -1.18 -7.17
C ARG A 16 -2.01 -0.83 -8.61
N GLU A 17 -1.35 0.19 -9.14
CA GLU A 17 -1.59 0.64 -10.52
C GLU A 17 -1.17 -0.44 -11.53
N LYS A 18 -0.08 -1.14 -11.25
CA LYS A 18 0.38 -2.24 -12.09
C LYS A 18 -0.67 -3.34 -12.19
N LYS A 19 -1.41 -3.57 -11.12
CA LYS A 19 -2.51 -4.54 -11.10
C LYS A 19 -3.81 -3.98 -11.67
N GLY A 20 -3.84 -2.71 -12.04
CA GLY A 20 -5.04 -2.07 -12.57
C GLY A 20 -6.14 -1.88 -11.54
N LEU A 21 -5.77 -1.74 -10.26
CA LEU A 21 -6.73 -1.62 -9.18
C LEU A 21 -6.91 -0.17 -8.75
N SER A 22 -8.17 0.21 -8.45
CA SER A 22 -8.44 1.47 -7.76
C SER A 22 -8.09 1.31 -6.29
N GLN A 23 -7.98 2.43 -5.58
CA GLN A 23 -7.74 2.39 -4.13
C GLN A 23 -8.86 1.64 -3.42
N ASP A 24 -10.10 1.93 -3.80
CA ASP A 24 -11.26 1.26 -3.21
C ASP A 24 -11.24 -0.25 -3.47
N ARG A 25 -10.91 -0.63 -4.69
CA ARG A 25 -10.88 -2.06 -5.05
C ARG A 25 -9.80 -2.80 -4.26
N LEU A 26 -8.62 -2.20 -4.13
CA LEU A 26 -7.57 -2.81 -3.34
C LEU A 26 -7.97 -2.94 -1.88
N ALA A 27 -8.61 -1.90 -1.33
CA ALA A 27 -9.05 -1.95 0.06
C ALA A 27 -10.04 -3.10 0.28
N LYS A 28 -10.97 -3.29 -0.64
CA LYS A 28 -11.93 -4.39 -0.57
C LYS A 28 -11.24 -5.74 -0.65
N LEU A 29 -10.30 -5.90 -1.57
CA LEU A 29 -9.54 -7.15 -1.71
C LEU A 29 -8.71 -7.45 -0.47
N ALA A 30 -8.15 -6.43 0.15
CA ALA A 30 -7.33 -6.57 1.34
C ALA A 30 -8.15 -6.63 2.63
N ASP A 31 -9.44 -6.39 2.54
CA ASP A 31 -10.35 -6.36 3.69
C ASP A 31 -9.92 -5.31 4.71
N ILE A 32 -9.65 -4.11 4.22
CA ILE A 32 -9.29 -2.96 5.05
C ILE A 32 -10.05 -1.73 4.57
N ALA A 33 -10.05 -0.68 5.38
CA ALA A 33 -10.74 0.55 5.02
C ALA A 33 -10.06 1.24 3.84
N ASN A 34 -10.86 1.79 2.94
CA ASN A 34 -10.35 2.56 1.80
C ASN A 34 -9.45 3.71 2.28
N ASN A 35 -9.85 4.37 3.36
CA ASN A 35 -9.09 5.48 3.91
C ASN A 35 -7.67 5.06 4.34
N THR A 36 -7.49 3.81 4.74
CA THR A 36 -6.17 3.29 5.09
C THR A 36 -5.25 3.30 3.89
N ILE A 37 -5.74 2.84 2.74
CA ILE A 37 -4.96 2.85 1.49
C ILE A 37 -4.61 4.28 1.11
N ILE A 38 -5.59 5.17 1.16
CA ILE A 38 -5.39 6.58 0.79
C ILE A 38 -4.30 7.22 1.65
N LYS A 39 -4.38 7.04 2.96
CA LYS A 39 -3.41 7.64 3.87
C LYS A 39 -1.99 7.10 3.67
N ILE A 40 -1.86 5.80 3.39
CA ILE A 40 -0.57 5.22 3.11
C ILE A 40 0.01 5.81 1.82
N GLU A 41 -0.78 5.88 0.76
CA GLU A 41 -0.30 6.40 -0.52
C GLU A 41 0.04 7.88 -0.46
N GLN A 42 -0.65 8.64 0.39
CA GLN A 42 -0.36 10.06 0.57
C GLN A 42 0.83 10.33 1.50
N GLY A 43 1.38 9.28 2.11
CA GLY A 43 2.47 9.42 3.05
C GLY A 43 2.05 9.93 4.43
N GLU A 44 0.76 9.94 4.71
CA GLU A 44 0.25 10.32 6.01
C GLU A 44 0.40 9.21 7.04
N ASN A 45 0.26 7.97 6.60
CA ASN A 45 0.51 6.81 7.44
C ASN A 45 1.74 6.08 6.88
N ILE A 46 2.91 6.36 7.46
CA ILE A 46 4.16 5.78 6.99
C ILE A 46 4.57 4.55 7.80
N ASN A 47 3.78 4.19 8.80
CA ASN A 47 4.09 3.07 9.67
C ASN A 47 2.82 2.30 10.02
N PRO A 48 2.15 1.71 9.01
CA PRO A 48 0.96 0.91 9.27
C PRO A 48 1.32 -0.36 10.05
N ARG A 49 0.32 -0.95 10.68
CA ARG A 49 0.51 -2.18 11.42
C ARG A 49 0.94 -3.31 10.48
N LEU A 50 1.73 -4.24 11.01
CA LEU A 50 2.18 -5.39 10.23
C LEU A 50 1.00 -6.18 9.65
N ASP A 51 -0.06 -6.34 10.43
CA ASP A 51 -1.26 -7.02 9.98
C ASP A 51 -1.83 -6.36 8.72
N THR A 52 -1.89 -5.03 8.71
CA THR A 52 -2.37 -4.28 7.56
C THR A 52 -1.46 -4.50 6.35
N LEU A 53 -0.15 -4.46 6.55
CA LEU A 53 0.81 -4.69 5.47
C LEU A 53 0.67 -6.09 4.88
N LYS A 54 0.45 -7.10 5.73
CA LYS A 54 0.26 -8.47 5.27
C LYS A 54 -0.99 -8.61 4.42
N LYS A 55 -2.08 -7.95 4.81
CA LYS A 55 -3.33 -7.98 4.06
C LYS A 55 -3.16 -7.33 2.69
N ILE A 56 -2.48 -6.20 2.65
CA ILE A 56 -2.22 -5.49 1.39
C ILE A 56 -1.33 -6.35 0.47
N ALA A 57 -0.25 -6.90 1.01
CA ALA A 57 0.68 -7.70 0.23
C ALA A 57 -0.03 -8.93 -0.36
N LYS A 58 -0.88 -9.59 0.41
CA LYS A 58 -1.64 -10.73 -0.06
C LYS A 58 -2.58 -10.33 -1.20
N ALA A 59 -3.26 -9.20 -1.05
CA ALA A 59 -4.19 -8.71 -2.08
C ALA A 59 -3.46 -8.38 -3.37
N LEU A 60 -2.23 -7.85 -3.28
CA LEU A 60 -1.41 -7.52 -4.43
C LEU A 60 -0.59 -8.71 -4.94
N GLU A 61 -0.63 -9.83 -4.24
CA GLU A 61 0.13 -11.02 -4.58
C GLU A 61 1.65 -10.77 -4.59
N VAL A 62 2.09 -10.01 -3.60
CA VAL A 62 3.51 -9.70 -3.41
C VAL A 62 3.90 -9.98 -1.96
N LYS A 63 5.19 -9.87 -1.68
CA LYS A 63 5.70 -9.99 -0.30
C LYS A 63 5.63 -8.65 0.40
N VAL A 64 5.56 -8.67 1.74
CA VAL A 64 5.62 -7.44 2.52
C VAL A 64 6.90 -6.66 2.19
N ASP A 65 8.02 -7.36 1.98
CA ASP A 65 9.28 -6.73 1.60
C ASP A 65 9.16 -5.90 0.33
N ASP A 66 8.34 -6.34 -0.61
CA ASP A 66 8.13 -5.59 -1.86
C ASP A 66 7.44 -4.26 -1.63
N LEU A 67 6.71 -4.15 -0.51
CA LEU A 67 6.03 -2.91 -0.15
C LEU A 67 6.96 -1.93 0.57
N ILE A 68 7.79 -2.45 1.45
CA ILE A 68 8.53 -1.60 2.39
C ILE A 68 9.98 -1.32 1.99
N ASN A 69 10.55 -2.12 1.11
CA ASN A 69 11.93 -1.94 0.68
C ASN A 69 12.03 -1.00 -0.51
N ASP A 70 13.07 -0.20 -0.47
CA ASP A 70 13.41 0.66 -1.58
C ASP A 70 14.05 -0.20 -2.66
N SER A 71 13.45 -0.24 -3.82
CA SER A 71 13.95 -1.07 -4.91
C SER A 71 14.42 -0.24 -6.09
#